data_2923b4f36455759b788b336c24371919
#
_entry.id   2923b4f36455759b788b336c24371919
#
_cell.length_a   1.000
_cell.length_b   1.000
_cell.length_c   1.000
_cell.angle_alpha   90.00
_cell.angle_beta   90.00
_cell.angle_gamma   90.00
#
_symmetry.space_group_name_H-M   'P 1'
#
loop_
_entity.id
_entity.type
_entity.pdbx_description
1 polymer ?
#
loop_
_entity_poly.entity_id
_entity_poly.type
_entity_poly.pdbx_seq_one_letter_code
_entity_poly.pdbx_strand_id
1 'polypeptide(L)'
;MPELYPPLEPHAQGYLAVDAPHRIYWEESGNPRGLPVVFIHGGPGGGTHPRMRRFFDPAVYRIVLFDQRGCGRSTPHACLEGNTTWDLVADMERLREHLGIARWVLFGGSWGSTLALAYAQTHPTRVKALVLRGIFTLRQRELQWFYQDGASFLFPDAFEEYVAVIPPAERGDLISAYYRRLTGDDPVEQLRAARAWSIWEAKTSHLLPEETQITAFGEDTFALAFARIEAHYFVNRGFFATDDALLAGVDRIRHLPCVIVQGRYDVVCPMETAWALHRRWPGSKLVVVPDAGHAAFEPGIIKALLEATDGFRS
;
A
#
# COMPACT_ATOMS: atom_id res chain seq x y z
N MET A 1 11.36 15.33 -17.74
CA MET A 1 10.60 14.34 -16.93
C MET A 1 10.06 15.06 -15.71
N PRO A 2 8.86 14.77 -15.24
CA PRO A 2 8.39 15.36 -13.99
C PRO A 2 9.35 14.96 -12.86
N GLU A 3 9.89 15.95 -12.17
CA GLU A 3 10.83 15.69 -11.09
C GLU A 3 10.08 15.76 -9.76
N LEU A 4 10.35 14.78 -8.91
CA LEU A 4 9.92 14.81 -7.52
C LEU A 4 10.54 16.04 -6.82
N TYR A 5 9.90 16.53 -5.77
CA TYR A 5 10.48 17.59 -4.94
C TYR A 5 11.89 17.21 -4.47
N PRO A 6 12.75 18.20 -4.15
CA PRO A 6 14.12 17.92 -3.70
C PRO A 6 14.18 16.93 -2.54
N PRO A 7 15.26 16.17 -2.38
CA PRO A 7 15.49 15.35 -1.20
C PRO A 7 15.44 16.21 0.08
N LEU A 8 14.86 15.65 1.13
CA LEU A 8 14.77 16.30 2.43
C LEU A 8 14.89 15.28 3.55
N GLU A 9 15.43 15.71 4.69
CA GLU A 9 15.56 14.89 5.89
C GLU A 9 14.41 15.16 6.88
N PRO A 10 14.05 14.20 7.73
CA PRO A 10 13.08 14.42 8.77
C PRO A 10 13.65 15.33 9.86
N HIS A 11 12.82 16.27 10.32
CA HIS A 11 13.15 17.11 11.47
C HIS A 11 12.74 16.46 12.80
N ALA A 12 11.89 15.44 12.78
CA ALA A 12 11.49 14.63 13.90
C ALA A 12 11.26 13.19 13.47
N GLN A 13 11.59 12.24 14.33
CA GLN A 13 11.34 10.82 14.12
C GLN A 13 11.35 10.07 15.45
N GLY A 14 10.72 8.90 15.49
CA GLY A 14 10.69 8.10 16.70
C GLY A 14 9.91 6.80 16.56
N TYR A 15 9.63 6.21 17.71
CA TYR A 15 8.79 5.01 17.81
C TYR A 15 7.60 5.29 18.71
N LEU A 16 6.42 5.00 18.23
CA LEU A 16 5.19 5.04 19.01
C LEU A 16 4.85 3.63 19.49
N ALA A 17 4.80 3.44 20.80
CA ALA A 17 4.27 2.20 21.37
C ALA A 17 2.75 2.17 21.14
N VAL A 18 2.30 1.11 20.53
CA VAL A 18 0.89 0.80 20.32
C VAL A 18 0.53 -0.44 21.13
N ASP A 19 -0.45 -1.26 20.73
CA ASP A 19 -0.74 -2.49 21.46
C ASP A 19 0.46 -3.43 21.43
N ALA A 20 0.81 -3.99 22.60
CA ALA A 20 1.94 -4.91 22.69
C ALA A 20 1.75 -6.10 21.73
N PRO A 21 2.82 -6.57 21.07
CA PRO A 21 4.22 -6.19 21.26
C PRO A 21 4.71 -5.05 20.35
N HIS A 22 3.84 -4.32 19.66
CA HIS A 22 4.19 -3.45 18.55
C HIS A 22 4.70 -2.06 18.96
N ARG A 23 5.71 -1.60 18.22
CA ARG A 23 6.20 -0.22 18.20
C ARG A 23 6.30 0.22 16.74
N ILE A 24 5.53 1.20 16.32
CA ILE A 24 5.55 1.71 14.95
C ILE A 24 6.55 2.85 14.82
N TYR A 25 7.38 2.79 13.77
CA TYR A 25 8.27 3.89 13.41
C TYR A 25 7.48 4.99 12.71
N TRP A 26 7.82 6.24 13.02
CA TRP A 26 7.29 7.42 12.34
C TRP A 26 8.36 8.49 12.16
N GLU A 27 8.15 9.36 11.18
CA GLU A 27 8.99 10.53 10.93
C GLU A 27 8.16 11.69 10.40
N GLU A 28 8.62 12.91 10.69
CA GLU A 28 8.07 14.16 10.15
C GLU A 28 9.12 14.94 9.38
N SER A 29 8.74 15.44 8.21
CA SER A 29 9.58 16.29 7.37
C SER A 29 8.78 17.45 6.76
N GLY A 30 9.47 18.37 6.08
CA GLY A 30 8.86 19.55 5.46
C GLY A 30 8.51 20.66 6.47
N ASN A 31 7.39 21.35 6.26
CA ASN A 31 6.97 22.48 7.07
C ASN A 31 6.23 22.03 8.35
N PRO A 32 6.77 22.21 9.56
CA PRO A 32 6.12 21.78 10.80
C PRO A 32 4.75 22.43 11.06
N ARG A 33 4.49 23.58 10.42
CA ARG A 33 3.21 24.32 10.51
C ARG A 33 2.37 24.21 9.25
N GLY A 34 2.79 23.37 8.31
CA GLY A 34 2.14 23.16 7.02
C GLY A 34 0.87 22.31 7.09
N LEU A 35 0.32 22.05 5.93
CA LEU A 35 -0.81 21.15 5.76
C LEU A 35 -0.39 19.71 6.09
N PRO A 36 -0.96 19.06 7.13
CA PRO A 36 -0.58 17.70 7.46
C PRO A 36 -0.99 16.72 6.37
N VAL A 37 -0.06 15.85 5.99
CA VAL A 37 -0.29 14.71 5.10
C VAL A 37 0.36 13.47 5.67
N VAL A 38 -0.34 12.34 5.63
CA VAL A 38 0.22 11.03 5.99
C VAL A 38 0.38 10.18 4.74
N PHE A 39 1.60 9.67 4.54
CA PHE A 39 1.90 8.68 3.51
C PHE A 39 1.63 7.28 4.05
N ILE A 40 0.73 6.55 3.39
CA ILE A 40 0.31 5.20 3.76
C ILE A 40 0.90 4.25 2.73
N HIS A 41 1.93 3.50 3.10
CA HIS A 41 2.62 2.60 2.19
C HIS A 41 1.80 1.37 1.82
N GLY A 42 2.18 0.73 0.70
CA GLY A 42 1.56 -0.48 0.16
C GLY A 42 2.03 -1.79 0.81
N GLY A 43 1.69 -2.86 0.18
CA GLY A 43 1.82 -4.25 0.57
C GLY A 43 0.44 -4.84 0.89
N PRO A 44 0.09 -5.06 2.17
CA PRO A 44 0.71 -4.57 3.42
C PRO A 44 2.12 -5.13 3.66
N GLY A 45 2.95 -4.38 4.38
CA GLY A 45 4.29 -4.88 4.72
C GLY A 45 5.45 -4.25 3.94
N GLY A 46 5.18 -3.29 3.03
CA GLY A 46 6.21 -2.66 2.19
C GLY A 46 7.14 -1.69 2.92
N GLY A 47 6.68 -1.05 4.00
CA GLY A 47 7.45 -0.02 4.69
C GLY A 47 7.60 1.28 3.89
N THR A 48 8.27 2.28 4.49
CA THR A 48 8.51 3.57 3.86
C THR A 48 9.98 3.77 3.46
N HIS A 49 10.19 4.62 2.45
CA HIS A 49 11.49 4.98 1.92
C HIS A 49 11.62 6.52 1.80
N PRO A 50 12.80 7.12 2.02
CA PRO A 50 13.01 8.57 1.96
C PRO A 50 12.50 9.25 0.68
N ARG A 51 12.53 8.55 -0.45
CA ARG A 51 12.02 9.05 -1.73
C ARG A 51 10.51 9.38 -1.69
N MET A 52 9.75 8.76 -0.78
CA MET A 52 8.32 8.98 -0.62
C MET A 52 7.98 10.36 -0.06
N ARG A 53 8.89 10.99 0.69
CA ARG A 53 8.74 12.38 1.18
C ARG A 53 8.59 13.38 0.03
N ARG A 54 9.14 13.04 -1.14
CA ARG A 54 9.31 13.90 -2.30
C ARG A 54 8.07 14.04 -3.20
N PHE A 55 6.96 13.40 -2.83
CA PHE A 55 5.66 13.64 -3.47
C PHE A 55 4.97 14.92 -2.98
N PHE A 56 5.55 15.64 -2.03
CA PHE A 56 4.94 16.79 -1.37
C PHE A 56 5.87 17.99 -1.39
N ASP A 57 5.30 19.18 -1.63
CA ASP A 57 6.03 20.43 -1.48
C ASP A 57 6.45 20.66 -0.02
N PRO A 58 7.76 20.63 0.30
CA PRO A 58 8.22 20.75 1.68
C PRO A 58 7.96 22.13 2.29
N ALA A 59 7.68 23.15 1.50
CA ALA A 59 7.31 24.46 2.01
C ALA A 59 5.85 24.53 2.48
N VAL A 60 5.00 23.66 1.92
CA VAL A 60 3.54 23.65 2.15
C VAL A 60 3.12 22.57 3.11
N TYR A 61 3.70 21.36 3.00
CA TYR A 61 3.23 20.19 3.71
C TYR A 61 4.03 19.89 4.99
N ARG A 62 3.32 19.49 6.05
CA ARG A 62 3.84 18.75 7.18
C ARG A 62 3.71 17.26 6.84
N ILE A 63 4.81 16.65 6.45
CA ILE A 63 4.85 15.34 5.81
C ILE A 63 5.12 14.28 6.88
N VAL A 64 4.17 13.36 7.07
CA VAL A 64 4.29 12.24 8.00
C VAL A 64 4.46 10.95 7.20
N LEU A 65 5.54 10.22 7.45
CA LEU A 65 5.73 8.83 7.04
C LEU A 65 5.69 7.93 8.27
N PHE A 66 5.13 6.75 8.15
CA PHE A 66 5.20 5.73 9.20
C PHE A 66 5.28 4.34 8.59
N ASP A 67 5.97 3.43 9.27
CA ASP A 67 6.01 2.03 8.91
C ASP A 67 4.92 1.29 9.70
N GLN A 68 4.03 0.58 8.99
CA GLN A 68 2.95 -0.19 9.61
C GLN A 68 3.52 -1.35 10.43
N ARG A 69 2.68 -2.03 11.21
CA ARG A 69 3.11 -3.13 12.09
C ARG A 69 3.89 -4.20 11.31
N GLY A 70 4.99 -4.64 11.86
CA GLY A 70 5.78 -5.76 11.36
C GLY A 70 6.71 -5.47 10.19
N CYS A 71 6.75 -4.27 9.64
CA CYS A 71 7.56 -3.96 8.45
C CYS A 71 8.45 -2.72 8.61
N GLY A 72 9.35 -2.54 7.66
CA GLY A 72 10.29 -1.43 7.65
C GLY A 72 11.10 -1.38 8.94
N ARG A 73 11.03 -0.25 9.64
CA ARG A 73 11.70 -0.01 10.93
C ARG A 73 10.82 -0.33 12.14
N SER A 74 9.53 -0.64 11.93
CA SER A 74 8.60 -1.03 12.99
C SER A 74 8.94 -2.41 13.56
N THR A 75 8.66 -2.61 14.84
CA THR A 75 9.00 -3.85 15.56
C THR A 75 7.79 -4.45 16.27
N PRO A 76 7.73 -5.79 16.44
CA PRO A 76 8.68 -6.82 15.97
C PRO A 76 8.57 -7.04 14.44
N HIS A 77 9.69 -7.37 13.79
CA HIS A 77 9.75 -7.61 12.36
C HIS A 77 8.93 -8.84 11.95
N ALA A 78 8.19 -8.74 10.84
CA ALA A 78 7.33 -9.77 10.27
C ALA A 78 6.28 -10.36 11.25
N CYS A 79 5.93 -9.62 12.31
CA CYS A 79 4.98 -10.06 13.33
C CYS A 79 3.53 -9.98 12.81
N LEU A 80 2.77 -11.06 13.02
CA LEU A 80 1.37 -11.18 12.61
C LEU A 80 0.39 -11.05 13.78
N GLU A 81 0.87 -11.16 15.03
CA GLU A 81 0.05 -11.01 16.23
C GLU A 81 -0.52 -9.58 16.30
N GLY A 82 -1.83 -9.46 16.54
CA GLY A 82 -2.46 -8.13 16.61
C GLY A 82 -2.18 -7.26 15.38
N ASN A 83 -2.10 -7.85 14.19
CA ASN A 83 -1.80 -7.15 12.96
C ASN A 83 -2.96 -7.33 11.97
N THR A 84 -3.99 -6.51 12.16
CA THR A 84 -5.21 -6.48 11.34
C THR A 84 -5.43 -5.08 10.77
N THR A 85 -6.31 -4.95 9.78
CA THR A 85 -6.70 -3.63 9.23
C THR A 85 -7.19 -2.67 10.31
N TRP A 86 -7.92 -3.19 11.30
CA TRP A 86 -8.50 -2.36 12.36
C TRP A 86 -7.48 -1.92 13.39
N ASP A 87 -6.45 -2.74 13.64
CA ASP A 87 -5.29 -2.34 14.44
C ASP A 87 -4.53 -1.20 13.76
N LEU A 88 -4.32 -1.30 12.43
CA LEU A 88 -3.64 -0.24 11.67
C LEU A 88 -4.47 1.05 11.61
N VAL A 89 -5.80 0.97 11.51
CA VAL A 89 -6.70 2.14 11.61
C VAL A 89 -6.56 2.81 12.98
N ALA A 90 -6.52 2.02 14.06
CA ALA A 90 -6.30 2.53 15.41
C ALA A 90 -4.91 3.14 15.59
N ASP A 91 -3.88 2.52 15.02
CA ASP A 91 -2.51 3.05 15.06
C ASP A 91 -2.40 4.41 14.35
N MET A 92 -3.08 4.58 13.21
CA MET A 92 -3.13 5.88 12.52
C MET A 92 -3.78 6.97 13.41
N GLU A 93 -4.85 6.66 14.14
CA GLU A 93 -5.45 7.62 15.09
C GLU A 93 -4.49 7.94 16.24
N ARG A 94 -3.85 6.93 16.84
CA ARG A 94 -2.85 7.13 17.89
C ARG A 94 -1.67 8.00 17.40
N LEU A 95 -1.19 7.75 16.17
CA LEU A 95 -0.12 8.55 15.56
C LEU A 95 -0.57 10.00 15.32
N ARG A 96 -1.77 10.20 14.78
CA ARG A 96 -2.35 11.51 14.56
C ARG A 96 -2.44 12.32 15.88
N GLU A 97 -2.92 11.67 16.94
CA GLU A 97 -3.04 12.28 18.28
C GLU A 97 -1.67 12.56 18.89
N HIS A 98 -0.73 11.62 18.79
CA HIS A 98 0.65 11.78 19.27
C HIS A 98 1.34 13.01 18.64
N LEU A 99 1.08 13.27 17.35
CA LEU A 99 1.62 14.39 16.60
C LEU A 99 0.80 15.68 16.75
N GLY A 100 -0.31 15.67 17.51
CA GLY A 100 -1.18 16.83 17.71
C GLY A 100 -1.85 17.30 16.41
N ILE A 101 -2.11 16.41 15.47
CA ILE A 101 -2.73 16.70 14.17
C ILE A 101 -4.25 16.60 14.31
N ALA A 102 -4.99 17.66 14.01
CA ALA A 102 -6.45 17.64 14.07
C ALA A 102 -7.06 16.88 12.87
N ARG A 103 -6.56 17.15 11.66
CA ARG A 103 -7.00 16.56 10.40
C ARG A 103 -5.81 16.50 9.44
N TRP A 104 -5.76 15.50 8.58
CA TRP A 104 -4.71 15.33 7.58
C TRP A 104 -5.24 14.94 6.20
N VAL A 105 -4.39 15.11 5.20
CA VAL A 105 -4.57 14.53 3.86
C VAL A 105 -4.05 13.09 3.92
N LEU A 106 -4.80 12.15 3.37
CA LEU A 106 -4.37 10.76 3.22
C LEU A 106 -3.77 10.56 1.83
N PHE A 107 -2.54 10.06 1.78
CA PHE A 107 -1.88 9.70 0.54
C PHE A 107 -1.53 8.21 0.59
N GLY A 108 -2.19 7.40 -0.25
CA GLY A 108 -2.00 5.95 -0.21
C GLY A 108 -2.13 5.29 -1.58
N GLY A 109 -1.27 4.31 -1.83
CA GLY A 109 -1.31 3.52 -3.06
C GLY A 109 -1.33 2.02 -2.79
N SER A 110 -1.95 1.24 -3.68
CA SER A 110 -2.08 -0.21 -3.51
C SER A 110 -2.81 -0.53 -2.19
N TRP A 111 -2.28 -1.40 -1.35
CA TRP A 111 -2.77 -1.57 0.02
C TRP A 111 -2.92 -0.25 0.79
N GLY A 112 -2.03 0.72 0.56
CA GLY A 112 -2.18 2.05 1.17
C GLY A 112 -3.50 2.74 0.80
N SER A 113 -4.07 2.47 -0.37
CA SER A 113 -5.41 2.95 -0.74
C SER A 113 -6.51 2.21 0.03
N THR A 114 -6.34 0.91 0.27
CA THR A 114 -7.23 0.09 1.11
C THR A 114 -7.31 0.66 2.53
N LEU A 115 -6.14 0.86 3.15
CA LEU A 115 -6.04 1.38 4.51
C LEU A 115 -6.52 2.83 4.61
N ALA A 116 -6.23 3.67 3.61
CA ALA A 116 -6.76 5.04 3.54
C ALA A 116 -8.28 5.07 3.48
N LEU A 117 -8.91 4.20 2.68
CA LEU A 117 -10.36 4.07 2.60
C LEU A 117 -10.96 3.57 3.92
N ALA A 118 -10.38 2.52 4.52
CA ALA A 118 -10.83 1.98 5.81
C ALA A 118 -10.76 3.04 6.91
N TYR A 119 -9.63 3.76 7.00
CA TYR A 119 -9.45 4.85 7.95
C TYR A 119 -10.45 6.00 7.71
N ALA A 120 -10.58 6.48 6.48
CA ALA A 120 -11.48 7.59 6.16
C ALA A 120 -12.94 7.25 6.46
N GLN A 121 -13.37 6.01 6.18
CA GLN A 121 -14.74 5.55 6.45
C GLN A 121 -15.02 5.38 7.95
N THR A 122 -13.99 5.14 8.76
CA THR A 122 -14.08 5.03 10.22
C THR A 122 -13.99 6.42 10.88
N HIS A 123 -13.12 7.30 10.39
CA HIS A 123 -12.82 8.61 10.95
C HIS A 123 -12.98 9.76 9.92
N PRO A 124 -14.14 9.93 9.28
CA PRO A 124 -14.29 10.89 8.18
C PRO A 124 -14.02 12.35 8.61
N THR A 125 -14.25 12.70 9.87
CA THR A 125 -13.98 14.04 10.41
C THR A 125 -12.49 14.34 10.61
N ARG A 126 -11.63 13.32 10.54
CA ARG A 126 -10.16 13.46 10.66
C ARG A 126 -9.46 13.61 9.30
N VAL A 127 -10.21 13.53 8.21
CA VAL A 127 -9.68 13.58 6.85
C VAL A 127 -10.00 14.93 6.21
N LYS A 128 -9.01 15.54 5.55
CA LYS A 128 -9.19 16.74 4.72
C LYS A 128 -9.45 16.39 3.27
N ALA A 129 -8.65 15.48 2.72
CA ALA A 129 -8.71 15.03 1.33
C ALA A 129 -8.01 13.68 1.21
N LEU A 130 -8.21 13.01 0.06
CA LEU A 130 -7.50 11.77 -0.27
C LEU A 130 -6.81 11.89 -1.64
N VAL A 131 -5.57 11.39 -1.71
CA VAL A 131 -4.84 11.12 -2.96
C VAL A 131 -4.58 9.62 -2.97
N LEU A 132 -5.24 8.92 -3.85
CA LEU A 132 -5.19 7.45 -3.94
C LEU A 132 -4.59 7.01 -5.26
N ARG A 133 -3.78 5.93 -5.26
CA ARG A 133 -3.14 5.38 -6.46
C ARG A 133 -3.23 3.86 -6.49
N GLY A 134 -3.44 3.29 -7.71
CA GLY A 134 -3.44 1.85 -7.87
C GLY A 134 -4.46 1.20 -6.92
N ILE A 135 -5.73 1.49 -7.13
CA ILE A 135 -6.80 1.18 -6.16
C ILE A 135 -6.92 -0.32 -5.91
N PHE A 136 -6.81 -0.68 -4.65
CA PHE A 136 -7.01 -2.03 -4.14
C PHE A 136 -8.11 -2.02 -3.08
N THR A 137 -9.16 -2.83 -3.25
CA THR A 137 -10.26 -2.95 -2.29
C THR A 137 -10.29 -4.31 -1.59
N LEU A 138 -9.31 -5.15 -1.91
CA LEU A 138 -9.08 -6.48 -1.31
C LEU A 138 -10.28 -7.44 -1.49
N ARG A 139 -11.02 -7.29 -2.60
CA ARG A 139 -12.08 -8.24 -2.95
C ARG A 139 -11.47 -9.56 -3.44
N GLN A 140 -12.17 -10.67 -3.23
CA GLN A 140 -11.72 -11.99 -3.65
C GLN A 140 -11.37 -12.05 -5.15
N ARG A 141 -12.15 -11.35 -6.00
CA ARG A 141 -11.86 -11.27 -7.44
C ARG A 141 -10.53 -10.60 -7.76
N GLU A 142 -10.07 -9.63 -6.94
CA GLU A 142 -8.79 -8.95 -7.12
C GLU A 142 -7.63 -9.87 -6.73
N LEU A 143 -7.79 -10.61 -5.63
CA LEU A 143 -6.83 -11.63 -5.20
C LEU A 143 -6.77 -12.80 -6.19
N GLN A 144 -7.91 -13.28 -6.67
CA GLN A 144 -8.00 -14.31 -7.69
C GLN A 144 -7.29 -13.90 -8.97
N TRP A 145 -7.54 -12.67 -9.45
CA TRP A 145 -6.89 -12.11 -10.62
C TRP A 145 -5.37 -12.12 -10.51
N PHE A 146 -4.84 -11.64 -9.38
CA PHE A 146 -3.40 -11.40 -9.29
C PHE A 146 -2.60 -12.63 -8.85
N TYR A 147 -3.12 -13.41 -7.90
CA TYR A 147 -2.36 -14.51 -7.28
C TYR A 147 -2.76 -15.90 -7.76
N GLN A 148 -3.86 -16.06 -8.50
CA GLN A 148 -4.35 -17.38 -8.89
C GLN A 148 -4.48 -17.55 -10.39
N ASP A 149 -5.32 -16.75 -11.06
CA ASP A 149 -5.66 -16.95 -12.45
C ASP A 149 -6.16 -15.64 -13.09
N GLY A 150 -5.31 -14.99 -13.87
CA GLY A 150 -5.61 -13.71 -14.52
C GLY A 150 -4.33 -13.01 -14.95
N ALA A 151 -3.57 -12.41 -14.03
CA ALA A 151 -2.27 -11.78 -14.33
C ALA A 151 -1.27 -12.77 -14.96
N SER A 152 -1.39 -14.05 -14.66
CA SER A 152 -0.67 -15.16 -15.27
C SER A 152 -0.76 -15.21 -16.80
N PHE A 153 -1.85 -14.72 -17.39
CA PHE A 153 -2.00 -14.64 -18.86
C PHE A 153 -1.12 -13.57 -19.49
N LEU A 154 -0.76 -12.55 -18.73
CA LEU A 154 0.09 -11.46 -19.19
C LEU A 154 1.58 -11.69 -18.90
N PHE A 155 1.87 -12.42 -17.81
CA PHE A 155 3.23 -12.72 -17.32
C PHE A 155 3.38 -14.22 -17.03
N PRO A 156 3.22 -15.10 -18.04
CA PRO A 156 3.25 -16.56 -17.83
C PRO A 156 4.63 -17.05 -17.35
N ASP A 157 5.71 -16.45 -17.82
CA ASP A 157 7.09 -16.71 -17.44
C ASP A 157 7.35 -16.42 -15.96
N ALA A 158 6.99 -15.22 -15.49
CA ALA A 158 7.13 -14.86 -14.08
C ALA A 158 6.17 -15.67 -13.17
N PHE A 159 4.98 -16.00 -13.67
CA PHE A 159 4.03 -16.82 -12.93
C PHE A 159 4.50 -18.27 -12.78
N GLU A 160 5.18 -18.82 -13.78
CA GLU A 160 5.78 -20.16 -13.69
C GLU A 160 6.80 -20.22 -12.53
N GLU A 161 7.66 -19.21 -12.38
CA GLU A 161 8.58 -19.10 -11.25
C GLU A 161 7.85 -18.99 -9.90
N TYR A 162 6.79 -18.18 -9.86
CA TYR A 162 5.94 -18.02 -8.66
C TYR A 162 5.31 -19.35 -8.24
N VAL A 163 4.68 -20.09 -9.14
CA VAL A 163 4.01 -21.35 -8.77
C VAL A 163 4.99 -22.50 -8.55
N ALA A 164 6.24 -22.41 -9.04
CA ALA A 164 7.22 -23.50 -8.94
C ALA A 164 7.57 -23.88 -7.49
N VAL A 165 7.45 -22.94 -6.54
CA VAL A 165 7.69 -23.21 -5.10
C VAL A 165 6.55 -23.98 -4.44
N ILE A 166 5.39 -24.10 -5.09
CA ILE A 166 4.20 -24.77 -4.57
C ILE A 166 4.01 -26.13 -5.26
N PRO A 167 3.91 -27.23 -4.51
CA PRO A 167 3.63 -28.54 -5.07
C PRO A 167 2.34 -28.54 -5.92
N PRO A 168 2.29 -29.28 -7.04
CA PRO A 168 1.13 -29.27 -7.94
C PRO A 168 -0.21 -29.54 -7.26
N ALA A 169 -0.23 -30.43 -6.27
CA ALA A 169 -1.44 -30.77 -5.53
C ALA A 169 -2.02 -29.62 -4.67
N GLU A 170 -1.22 -28.57 -4.39
CA GLU A 170 -1.62 -27.43 -3.56
C GLU A 170 -1.91 -26.16 -4.38
N ARG A 171 -1.71 -26.19 -5.71
CA ARG A 171 -1.84 -25.02 -6.59
C ARG A 171 -3.27 -24.54 -6.82
N GLY A 172 -4.27 -25.27 -6.31
CA GLY A 172 -5.68 -24.85 -6.38
C GLY A 172 -6.02 -23.63 -5.53
N ASP A 173 -5.19 -23.31 -4.51
CA ASP A 173 -5.29 -22.10 -3.69
C ASP A 173 -3.87 -21.66 -3.31
N LEU A 174 -3.28 -20.84 -4.18
CA LEU A 174 -1.89 -20.41 -4.06
C LEU A 174 -1.67 -19.53 -2.82
N ILE A 175 -2.58 -18.61 -2.50
CA ILE A 175 -2.46 -17.74 -1.33
C ILE A 175 -2.39 -18.58 -0.05
N SER A 176 -3.30 -19.52 0.15
CA SER A 176 -3.27 -20.40 1.32
C SER A 176 -2.04 -21.32 1.34
N ALA A 177 -1.59 -21.78 0.17
CA ALA A 177 -0.39 -22.61 0.07
C ALA A 177 0.88 -21.85 0.44
N TYR A 178 0.98 -20.58 0.02
CA TYR A 178 2.05 -19.67 0.41
C TYR A 178 1.98 -19.33 1.90
N TYR A 179 0.80 -19.00 2.42
CA TYR A 179 0.63 -18.67 3.83
C TYR A 179 1.11 -19.79 4.76
N ARG A 180 0.80 -21.05 4.46
CA ARG A 180 1.30 -22.19 5.23
C ARG A 180 2.83 -22.24 5.30
N ARG A 181 3.51 -21.93 4.18
CA ARG A 181 4.99 -21.90 4.13
C ARG A 181 5.57 -20.71 4.86
N LEU A 182 4.99 -19.54 4.65
CA LEU A 182 5.42 -18.29 5.28
C LEU A 182 5.22 -18.27 6.79
N THR A 183 4.32 -19.11 7.32
CA THR A 183 4.02 -19.22 8.77
C THR A 183 4.46 -20.54 9.39
N GLY A 184 5.05 -21.47 8.61
CA GLY A 184 5.62 -22.73 9.10
C GLY A 184 6.90 -22.51 9.90
N ASP A 185 7.47 -23.60 10.40
CA ASP A 185 8.63 -23.55 11.30
C ASP A 185 10.00 -23.62 10.59
N ASP A 186 10.01 -23.92 9.28
CA ASP A 186 11.24 -24.00 8.49
C ASP A 186 11.64 -22.64 7.91
N PRO A 187 12.71 -21.98 8.42
CA PRO A 187 13.12 -20.67 7.96
C PRO A 187 13.65 -20.66 6.52
N VAL A 188 14.15 -21.79 6.03
CA VAL A 188 14.62 -21.90 4.62
C VAL A 188 13.45 -21.89 3.68
N GLU A 189 12.39 -22.65 4.01
CA GLU A 189 11.15 -22.67 3.23
C GLU A 189 10.41 -21.33 3.31
N GLN A 190 10.39 -20.68 4.48
CA GLN A 190 9.82 -19.34 4.63
C GLN A 190 10.48 -18.34 3.67
N LEU A 191 11.82 -18.28 3.64
CA LEU A 191 12.55 -17.35 2.76
C LEU A 191 12.38 -17.70 1.29
N ARG A 192 12.38 -18.99 0.93
CA ARG A 192 12.14 -19.43 -0.44
C ARG A 192 10.76 -18.96 -0.94
N ALA A 193 9.73 -19.17 -0.15
CA ALA A 193 8.38 -18.72 -0.45
C ALA A 193 8.29 -17.18 -0.49
N ALA A 194 8.89 -16.49 0.47
CA ALA A 194 8.87 -15.04 0.56
C ALA A 194 9.50 -14.38 -0.67
N ARG A 195 10.66 -14.85 -1.10
CA ARG A 195 11.32 -14.34 -2.31
C ARG A 195 10.48 -14.56 -3.57
N ALA A 196 9.91 -15.75 -3.75
CA ALA A 196 9.10 -16.06 -4.92
C ALA A 196 7.85 -15.18 -4.99
N TRP A 197 7.18 -14.97 -3.86
CA TRP A 197 6.04 -14.06 -3.74
C TRP A 197 6.41 -12.62 -4.08
N SER A 198 7.44 -12.09 -3.44
CA SER A 198 7.84 -10.69 -3.61
C SER A 198 8.37 -10.39 -5.02
N ILE A 199 9.11 -11.34 -5.62
CA ILE A 199 9.61 -11.20 -7.00
C ILE A 199 8.46 -11.23 -8.01
N TRP A 200 7.42 -12.03 -7.80
CA TRP A 200 6.21 -12.01 -8.63
C TRP A 200 5.62 -10.60 -8.69
N GLU A 201 5.45 -9.95 -7.54
CA GLU A 201 4.94 -8.58 -7.51
C GLU A 201 5.89 -7.56 -8.15
N ALA A 202 7.17 -7.66 -7.88
CA ALA A 202 8.16 -6.76 -8.48
C ALA A 202 8.17 -6.83 -10.01
N LYS A 203 8.12 -8.05 -10.58
CA LYS A 203 8.13 -8.29 -12.03
C LYS A 203 6.88 -7.74 -12.73
N THR A 204 5.76 -7.63 -12.03
CA THR A 204 4.46 -7.22 -12.59
C THR A 204 4.06 -5.78 -12.28
N SER A 205 4.80 -5.10 -11.40
CA SER A 205 4.43 -3.76 -10.91
C SER A 205 4.70 -2.63 -11.90
N HIS A 206 5.67 -2.77 -12.78
CA HIS A 206 6.01 -1.73 -13.78
C HIS A 206 5.50 -2.11 -15.16
N LEU A 207 5.17 -1.09 -15.97
CA LEU A 207 4.87 -1.31 -17.38
C LEU A 207 6.08 -1.87 -18.15
N LEU A 208 7.26 -1.37 -17.82
CA LEU A 208 8.54 -1.88 -18.33
C LEU A 208 9.37 -2.46 -17.18
N PRO A 209 10.12 -3.55 -17.38
CA PRO A 209 10.90 -4.18 -16.32
C PRO A 209 11.84 -3.21 -15.60
N GLU A 210 11.92 -3.33 -14.27
CA GLU A 210 12.79 -2.52 -13.40
C GLU A 210 13.64 -3.46 -12.52
N GLU A 211 14.81 -3.82 -13.01
CA GLU A 211 15.69 -4.82 -12.40
C GLU A 211 16.15 -4.46 -10.98
N THR A 212 16.35 -3.16 -10.71
CA THR A 212 16.75 -2.72 -9.37
C THR A 212 15.64 -2.94 -8.34
N GLN A 213 14.39 -2.79 -8.73
CA GLN A 213 13.26 -3.11 -7.86
C GLN A 213 13.09 -4.62 -7.68
N ILE A 214 13.24 -5.41 -8.74
CA ILE A 214 13.16 -6.88 -8.66
C ILE A 214 14.21 -7.39 -7.66
N THR A 215 15.44 -6.89 -7.74
CA THR A 215 16.52 -7.23 -6.81
C THR A 215 16.17 -6.83 -5.37
N ALA A 216 15.70 -5.60 -5.16
CA ALA A 216 15.35 -5.10 -3.82
C ALA A 216 14.21 -5.90 -3.17
N PHE A 217 13.20 -6.31 -3.94
CA PHE A 217 12.11 -7.14 -3.44
C PHE A 217 12.53 -8.57 -3.09
N GLY A 218 13.63 -9.05 -3.66
CA GLY A 218 14.23 -10.35 -3.33
C GLY A 218 15.09 -10.36 -2.06
N GLU A 219 15.40 -9.22 -1.45
CA GLU A 219 16.19 -9.12 -0.22
C GLU A 219 15.46 -9.78 0.96
N ASP A 220 16.16 -10.63 1.71
CA ASP A 220 15.57 -11.52 2.71
C ASP A 220 14.68 -10.81 3.74
N THR A 221 15.20 -9.74 4.32
CA THR A 221 14.48 -9.00 5.37
C THR A 221 13.21 -8.37 4.81
N PHE A 222 13.29 -7.75 3.63
CA PHE A 222 12.12 -7.17 2.98
C PHE A 222 11.13 -8.25 2.56
N ALA A 223 11.59 -9.25 1.81
CA ALA A 223 10.75 -10.31 1.25
C ALA A 223 9.97 -11.05 2.34
N LEU A 224 10.62 -11.38 3.48
CA LEU A 224 9.97 -12.09 4.57
C LEU A 224 8.82 -11.29 5.18
N ALA A 225 9.06 -10.03 5.53
CA ALA A 225 8.02 -9.18 6.12
C ALA A 225 6.88 -8.94 5.11
N PHE A 226 7.23 -8.58 3.88
CA PHE A 226 6.30 -8.27 2.83
C PHE A 226 5.36 -9.45 2.54
N ALA A 227 5.89 -10.59 2.11
CA ALA A 227 5.10 -11.75 1.74
C ALA A 227 4.30 -12.33 2.93
N ARG A 228 4.92 -12.39 4.12
CA ARG A 228 4.28 -12.95 5.31
C ARG A 228 3.08 -12.12 5.77
N ILE A 229 3.22 -10.79 5.77
CA ILE A 229 2.14 -9.88 6.16
C ILE A 229 1.05 -9.88 5.09
N GLU A 230 1.39 -9.76 3.81
CA GLU A 230 0.39 -9.82 2.73
C GLU A 230 -0.43 -11.09 2.76
N ALA A 231 0.21 -12.26 2.78
CA ALA A 231 -0.47 -13.54 2.82
C ALA A 231 -1.40 -13.65 4.05
N HIS A 232 -0.98 -13.12 5.21
CA HIS A 232 -1.81 -13.03 6.42
C HIS A 232 -3.08 -12.20 6.19
N TYR A 233 -2.96 -11.04 5.58
CA TYR A 233 -4.13 -10.20 5.27
C TYR A 233 -5.02 -10.85 4.23
N PHE A 234 -4.46 -11.49 3.21
CA PHE A 234 -5.24 -12.04 2.11
C PHE A 234 -6.02 -13.30 2.50
N VAL A 235 -5.44 -14.23 3.26
CA VAL A 235 -6.20 -15.39 3.78
C VAL A 235 -7.31 -14.97 4.74
N ASN A 236 -7.14 -13.84 5.44
CA ASN A 236 -8.13 -13.28 6.36
C ASN A 236 -9.03 -12.22 5.69
N ARG A 237 -9.03 -12.09 4.35
CA ARG A 237 -9.87 -11.15 3.58
C ARG A 237 -9.74 -9.70 4.07
N GLY A 238 -8.52 -9.30 4.46
CA GLY A 238 -8.25 -7.98 5.02
C GLY A 238 -8.99 -7.67 6.32
N PHE A 239 -9.54 -8.68 6.97
CA PHE A 239 -10.37 -8.54 8.19
C PHE A 239 -11.65 -7.72 7.96
N PHE A 240 -12.11 -7.61 6.72
CA PHE A 240 -13.37 -6.97 6.38
C PHE A 240 -14.54 -7.94 6.56
N ALA A 241 -15.68 -7.41 7.00
CA ALA A 241 -16.89 -8.21 7.24
C ALA A 241 -17.52 -8.75 5.95
N THR A 242 -17.36 -8.03 4.84
CA THR A 242 -17.89 -8.41 3.52
C THR A 242 -16.88 -8.09 2.42
N ASP A 243 -16.99 -8.81 1.30
CA ASP A 243 -16.10 -8.65 0.15
C ASP A 243 -16.14 -7.23 -0.49
N ASP A 244 -17.28 -6.56 -0.42
CA ASP A 244 -17.49 -5.22 -1.00
C ASP A 244 -17.46 -4.09 0.07
N ALA A 245 -16.94 -4.35 1.26
CA ALA A 245 -17.03 -3.45 2.43
C ALA A 245 -16.58 -2.02 2.11
N LEU A 246 -15.43 -1.86 1.47
CA LEU A 246 -14.87 -0.54 1.17
C LEU A 246 -15.65 0.22 0.10
N LEU A 247 -16.14 -0.46 -0.93
CA LEU A 247 -16.98 0.18 -1.96
C LEU A 247 -18.37 0.50 -1.42
N ALA A 248 -18.94 -0.35 -0.57
CA ALA A 248 -20.22 -0.10 0.10
C ALA A 248 -20.14 1.07 1.10
N GLY A 249 -18.96 1.28 1.71
CA GLY A 249 -18.74 2.34 2.69
C GLY A 249 -18.50 3.73 2.11
N VAL A 250 -18.44 3.90 0.78
CA VAL A 250 -18.09 5.18 0.11
C VAL A 250 -19.02 6.32 0.49
N ASP A 251 -20.29 6.06 0.75
CA ASP A 251 -21.28 7.11 1.13
C ASP A 251 -20.87 7.89 2.40
N ARG A 252 -20.08 7.27 3.29
CA ARG A 252 -19.57 7.91 4.50
C ARG A 252 -18.54 9.01 4.22
N ILE A 253 -17.85 8.92 3.07
CA ILE A 253 -16.72 9.77 2.70
C ILE A 253 -16.89 10.53 1.38
N ARG A 254 -18.01 10.35 0.68
CA ARG A 254 -18.27 10.96 -0.64
C ARG A 254 -18.24 12.49 -0.65
N HIS A 255 -18.35 13.12 0.52
CA HIS A 255 -18.23 14.57 0.70
C HIS A 255 -16.77 15.05 0.77
N LEU A 256 -15.79 14.15 0.93
CA LEU A 256 -14.39 14.50 1.00
C LEU A 256 -13.82 14.66 -0.42
N PRO A 257 -12.95 15.65 -0.66
CA PRO A 257 -12.19 15.76 -1.90
C PRO A 257 -11.29 14.54 -2.10
N CYS A 258 -11.31 13.96 -3.30
CA CYS A 258 -10.50 12.79 -3.63
C CYS A 258 -9.96 12.86 -5.06
N VAL A 259 -8.66 12.58 -5.22
CA VAL A 259 -8.03 12.32 -6.50
C VAL A 259 -7.56 10.88 -6.54
N ILE A 260 -7.99 10.15 -7.57
CA ILE A 260 -7.59 8.77 -7.85
C ILE A 260 -6.65 8.80 -9.07
N VAL A 261 -5.42 8.31 -8.90
CA VAL A 261 -4.44 8.15 -9.97
C VAL A 261 -4.30 6.67 -10.29
N GLN A 262 -4.48 6.29 -11.55
CA GLN A 262 -4.49 4.90 -11.96
C GLN A 262 -3.72 4.69 -13.26
N GLY A 263 -2.74 3.79 -13.27
CA GLY A 263 -2.08 3.34 -14.49
C GLY A 263 -3.05 2.54 -15.37
N ARG A 264 -3.07 2.83 -16.68
CA ARG A 264 -3.95 2.10 -17.62
C ARG A 264 -3.65 0.61 -17.67
N TYR A 265 -2.37 0.26 -17.54
CA TYR A 265 -1.87 -1.10 -17.65
C TYR A 265 -1.44 -1.66 -16.29
N ASP A 266 -2.06 -1.17 -15.21
CA ASP A 266 -1.86 -1.71 -13.87
C ASP A 266 -2.39 -3.15 -13.82
N VAL A 267 -1.46 -4.12 -13.75
CA VAL A 267 -1.77 -5.55 -13.70
C VAL A 267 -1.98 -6.03 -12.26
N VAL A 268 -1.32 -5.38 -11.30
CA VAL A 268 -1.44 -5.72 -9.87
C VAL A 268 -2.83 -5.35 -9.35
N CYS A 269 -3.24 -4.10 -9.60
CA CYS A 269 -4.56 -3.57 -9.24
C CYS A 269 -5.27 -3.04 -10.48
N PRO A 270 -5.99 -3.89 -11.23
CA PRO A 270 -6.56 -3.50 -12.52
C PRO A 270 -7.48 -2.29 -12.46
N MET A 271 -7.48 -1.53 -13.55
CA MET A 271 -8.28 -0.31 -13.76
C MET A 271 -9.75 -0.44 -13.34
N GLU A 272 -10.32 -1.64 -13.40
CA GLU A 272 -11.73 -1.92 -13.06
C GLU A 272 -12.06 -1.49 -11.63
N THR A 273 -11.15 -1.74 -10.66
CA THR A 273 -11.37 -1.38 -9.26
C THR A 273 -11.37 0.14 -9.06
N ALA A 274 -10.44 0.85 -9.68
CA ALA A 274 -10.41 2.32 -9.64
C ALA A 274 -11.68 2.93 -10.29
N TRP A 275 -12.12 2.34 -11.39
CA TRP A 275 -13.36 2.74 -12.06
C TRP A 275 -14.59 2.49 -11.17
N ALA A 276 -14.69 1.33 -10.51
CA ALA A 276 -15.79 1.00 -9.61
C ALA A 276 -15.86 1.97 -8.41
N LEU A 277 -14.70 2.33 -7.83
CA LEU A 277 -14.61 3.32 -6.75
C LEU A 277 -15.06 4.71 -7.23
N HIS A 278 -14.51 5.18 -8.35
CA HIS A 278 -14.87 6.48 -8.93
C HIS A 278 -16.37 6.60 -9.23
N ARG A 279 -16.97 5.55 -9.80
CA ARG A 279 -18.41 5.52 -10.09
C ARG A 279 -19.29 5.67 -8.84
N ARG A 280 -18.83 5.16 -7.70
CA ARG A 280 -19.52 5.30 -6.40
C ARG A 280 -19.20 6.63 -5.69
N TRP A 281 -18.18 7.35 -6.14
CA TRP A 281 -17.71 8.60 -5.55
C TRP A 281 -17.77 9.76 -6.54
N PRO A 282 -18.96 10.34 -6.83
CA PRO A 282 -19.14 11.32 -7.91
C PRO A 282 -18.27 12.58 -7.78
N GLY A 283 -17.86 12.94 -6.53
CA GLY A 283 -16.96 14.07 -6.27
C GLY A 283 -15.48 13.76 -6.45
N SER A 284 -15.09 12.50 -6.70
CA SER A 284 -13.70 12.14 -6.96
C SER A 284 -13.26 12.54 -8.38
N LYS A 285 -11.97 12.88 -8.51
CA LYS A 285 -11.31 13.04 -9.80
C LYS A 285 -10.54 11.78 -10.13
N LEU A 286 -10.83 11.13 -11.26
CA LEU A 286 -10.06 9.99 -11.77
C LEU A 286 -9.08 10.46 -12.83
N VAL A 287 -7.78 10.23 -12.61
CA VAL A 287 -6.69 10.49 -13.54
C VAL A 287 -6.13 9.16 -14.02
N VAL A 288 -6.40 8.82 -15.28
CA VAL A 288 -5.87 7.60 -15.89
C VAL A 288 -4.58 7.94 -16.62
N VAL A 289 -3.47 7.32 -16.22
CA VAL A 289 -2.17 7.48 -16.85
C VAL A 289 -2.05 6.45 -17.98
N PRO A 290 -2.00 6.89 -19.25
CA PRO A 290 -2.21 5.99 -20.39
C PRO A 290 -1.04 5.03 -20.66
N ASP A 291 0.14 5.32 -20.15
CA ASP A 291 1.41 4.66 -20.42
C ASP A 291 2.11 4.21 -19.11
N ALA A 292 1.35 3.78 -18.11
CA ALA A 292 1.87 3.33 -16.83
C ALA A 292 1.19 2.05 -16.33
N GLY A 293 1.95 1.29 -15.52
CA GLY A 293 1.51 0.15 -14.73
C GLY A 293 1.11 0.54 -13.30
N HIS A 294 1.54 -0.29 -12.33
CA HIS A 294 1.21 -0.14 -10.92
C HIS A 294 2.14 0.82 -10.18
N ALA A 295 3.44 0.86 -10.53
CA ALA A 295 4.44 1.50 -9.69
C ALA A 295 4.27 3.02 -9.54
N ALA A 296 4.41 3.50 -8.28
CA ALA A 296 4.25 4.93 -7.96
C ALA A 296 5.32 5.82 -8.60
N PHE A 297 6.45 5.24 -8.98
CA PHE A 297 7.62 5.97 -9.50
C PHE A 297 7.73 5.93 -11.02
N GLU A 298 6.73 5.46 -11.74
CA GLU A 298 6.65 5.65 -13.19
C GLU A 298 6.40 7.12 -13.55
N PRO A 299 7.02 7.65 -14.62
CA PRO A 299 7.02 9.09 -14.91
C PRO A 299 5.62 9.73 -14.96
N GLY A 300 4.67 9.07 -15.64
CA GLY A 300 3.29 9.55 -15.74
C GLY A 300 2.54 9.54 -14.41
N ILE A 301 2.82 8.52 -13.56
CA ILE A 301 2.25 8.41 -12.22
C ILE A 301 2.82 9.50 -11.30
N ILE A 302 4.15 9.71 -11.31
CA ILE A 302 4.78 10.81 -10.55
C ILE A 302 4.12 12.13 -10.88
N LYS A 303 3.98 12.46 -12.19
CA LYS A 303 3.37 13.71 -12.64
C LYS A 303 1.96 13.87 -12.07
N ALA A 304 1.12 12.85 -12.24
CA ALA A 304 -0.27 12.89 -11.79
C ALA A 304 -0.40 13.01 -10.26
N LEU A 305 0.49 12.35 -9.50
CA LEU A 305 0.51 12.42 -8.04
C LEU A 305 0.97 13.80 -7.55
N LEU A 306 1.99 14.41 -8.18
CA LEU A 306 2.42 15.77 -7.87
C LEU A 306 1.32 16.80 -8.18
N GLU A 307 0.67 16.70 -9.33
CA GLU A 307 -0.47 17.56 -9.66
C GLU A 307 -1.62 17.41 -8.65
N ALA A 308 -1.87 16.20 -8.14
CA ALA A 308 -2.89 15.94 -7.15
C ALA A 308 -2.53 16.58 -5.78
N THR A 309 -1.30 16.41 -5.31
CA THR A 309 -0.85 17.01 -4.05
C THR A 309 -0.76 18.54 -4.17
N ASP A 310 -0.28 19.07 -5.29
CA ASP A 310 -0.23 20.50 -5.54
C ASP A 310 -1.63 21.13 -5.59
N GLY A 311 -2.63 20.39 -6.02
CA GLY A 311 -4.03 20.83 -6.04
C GLY A 311 -4.67 21.03 -4.66
N PHE A 312 -4.08 20.49 -3.59
CA PHE A 312 -4.57 20.63 -2.21
C PHE A 312 -3.81 21.65 -1.36
N ARG A 313 -2.96 22.48 -1.97
CA ARG A 313 -2.16 23.52 -1.26
C ARG A 313 -3.00 24.65 -0.65
N SER A 314 -4.24 24.82 -1.11
CA SER A 314 -5.17 25.89 -0.71
C SER A 314 -6.20 25.42 0.32
#